data_857d813cf108252cf745cb72583921db
#
_entry.id   857d813cf108252cf745cb72583921db
#
_cell.length_a   1.000
_cell.length_b   1.000
_cell.length_c   1.000
_cell.angle_alpha   90.00
_cell.angle_beta   90.00
_cell.angle_gamma   90.00
#
_symmetry.space_group_name_H-M   'P 1'
#
loop_
_entity.id
_entity.type
_entity.pdbx_description
1 polymer ?
#
loop_
_entity_poly.entity_id
_entity_poly.type
_entity_poly.pdbx_seq_one_letter_code
_entity_poly.pdbx_strand_id
1 'polypeptide(L)'
;MRFRIVSSKKGKVCSLPCEACYQPHISKIVTSILQGKPVSFVLPAFPGKSPNPSKVLGTLPDMAERYSLVFLNDLCKSIEKIYPPGAHILICSDGRVFSDIIGMKDADITAYQREIDAIITRLDLTNLSTFNLDQLYTGQDFDCMRQELLDVFGQPIALLKEKVRRGANEYASREDREANRMYSGITKFLFEDALFPGQLKSRNEIQKDAKVRAYGVIQRSNAWSNLIAGQFPEHVRLSIHPQTCGDLKLGIRLSAESRITPWHGVALDIGGAITLVKRHEAEKLAAQLINDENGRPDYYKL
;
A
#
# COMPACT_ATOMS: atom_id res chain seq x y z
N MET A 1 15.93 -3.18 13.73
CA MET A 1 15.00 -2.57 12.76
C MET A 1 13.62 -2.45 13.39
N ARG A 2 13.04 -1.25 13.47
CA ARG A 2 11.74 -1.07 14.13
C ARG A 2 10.64 -1.17 13.09
N PHE A 3 10.05 -2.33 12.95
CA PHE A 3 8.93 -2.60 12.02
C PHE A 3 7.60 -1.99 12.45
N ARG A 4 7.58 -1.19 13.51
CA ARG A 4 6.36 -0.83 14.15
C ARG A 4 6.07 0.65 14.07
N ILE A 5 4.90 0.97 13.52
CA ILE A 5 4.30 2.26 13.65
C ILE A 5 3.00 2.10 14.41
N VAL A 6 2.99 2.49 15.66
CA VAL A 6 1.75 2.71 16.38
C VAL A 6 1.35 4.15 16.12
N SER A 7 0.22 4.33 15.48
CA SER A 7 -0.45 5.60 15.41
C SER A 7 -1.79 5.44 16.07
N SER A 8 -1.95 5.96 17.24
CA SER A 8 -3.24 6.47 17.63
C SER A 8 -3.02 7.76 18.40
N LYS A 9 -3.88 8.73 18.19
CA LYS A 9 -3.90 9.94 19.00
C LYS A 9 -4.16 9.66 20.50
N LYS A 10 -4.48 8.40 20.88
CA LYS A 10 -4.78 7.96 22.25
C LYS A 10 -4.32 6.54 22.58
N GLY A 11 -3.51 5.86 21.76
CA GLY A 11 -3.04 4.50 22.05
C GLY A 11 -1.66 4.49 22.69
N LYS A 12 -1.42 3.60 23.65
CA LYS A 12 -0.09 3.37 24.19
C LYS A 12 0.82 2.88 23.07
N VAL A 13 1.86 3.64 22.75
CA VAL A 13 2.94 3.23 21.87
C VAL A 13 3.82 2.30 22.68
N CYS A 14 4.01 1.06 22.26
CA CYS A 14 5.06 0.25 22.84
C CYS A 14 6.41 0.85 22.43
N SER A 15 7.18 1.32 23.39
CA SER A 15 8.55 1.80 23.20
C SER A 15 9.46 0.70 22.67
N LEU A 16 9.20 -0.54 23.05
CA LEU A 16 9.86 -1.76 22.60
C LEU A 16 8.80 -2.75 22.08
N PRO A 17 9.14 -3.67 21.14
CA PRO A 17 8.26 -4.74 20.73
C PRO A 17 7.85 -5.55 21.98
N CYS A 18 6.59 -5.54 22.34
CA CYS A 18 6.04 -6.37 23.39
C CYS A 18 5.58 -7.71 22.80
N GLU A 19 5.39 -8.73 23.63
CA GLU A 19 4.95 -10.05 23.21
C GLU A 19 3.67 -9.99 22.34
N ALA A 20 2.67 -9.22 22.76
CA ALA A 20 1.44 -9.02 21.99
C ALA A 20 1.65 -8.43 20.57
N CYS A 21 2.82 -7.84 20.28
CA CYS A 21 3.12 -7.28 18.98
C CYS A 21 3.53 -8.34 17.95
N TYR A 22 4.21 -9.39 18.37
CA TYR A 22 4.73 -10.42 17.48
C TYR A 22 4.05 -11.78 17.65
N GLN A 23 3.38 -12.01 18.76
CA GLN A 23 2.68 -13.25 19.05
C GLN A 23 1.78 -13.76 17.90
N PRO A 24 0.98 -12.90 17.21
CA PRO A 24 0.16 -13.37 16.10
C PRO A 24 0.95 -13.87 14.89
N HIS A 25 2.26 -13.61 14.83
CA HIS A 25 3.12 -13.91 13.69
C HIS A 25 4.14 -15.00 13.98
N ILE A 26 4.39 -15.30 15.25
CA ILE A 26 5.44 -16.23 15.71
C ILE A 26 5.26 -17.62 15.12
N SER A 27 4.04 -18.16 15.11
CA SER A 27 3.81 -19.51 14.61
C SER A 27 4.27 -19.68 13.17
N LYS A 28 3.95 -18.71 12.30
CA LYS A 28 4.35 -18.72 10.88
C LYS A 28 5.85 -18.60 10.70
N ILE A 29 6.50 -17.72 11.47
CA ILE A 29 7.96 -17.54 11.44
C ILE A 29 8.66 -18.80 11.93
N VAL A 30 8.22 -19.38 13.06
CA VAL A 30 8.79 -20.62 13.61
C VAL A 30 8.58 -21.79 12.66
N THR A 31 7.42 -21.92 12.02
CA THR A 31 7.18 -22.95 11.00
C THR A 31 8.18 -22.83 9.85
N SER A 32 8.42 -21.62 9.32
CA SER A 32 9.42 -21.40 8.27
C SER A 32 10.82 -21.80 8.74
N ILE A 33 11.22 -21.41 9.95
CA ILE A 33 12.54 -21.73 10.53
C ILE A 33 12.71 -23.24 10.71
N LEU A 34 11.72 -23.93 11.27
CA LEU A 34 11.78 -25.40 11.48
C LEU A 34 11.83 -26.17 10.15
N GLN A 35 11.27 -25.61 9.08
CA GLN A 35 11.35 -26.19 7.73
C GLN A 35 12.61 -25.78 6.96
N GLY A 36 13.48 -24.96 7.51
CA GLY A 36 14.65 -24.43 6.81
C GLY A 36 14.33 -23.58 5.58
N LYS A 37 13.13 -22.96 5.52
CA LYS A 37 12.65 -22.16 4.40
C LYS A 37 12.74 -20.67 4.69
N PRO A 38 12.84 -19.81 3.66
CA PRO A 38 12.72 -18.36 3.85
C PRO A 38 11.45 -17.98 4.58
N VAL A 39 11.53 -16.97 5.44
CA VAL A 39 10.32 -16.39 6.05
C VAL A 39 9.55 -15.62 4.98
N SER A 40 8.34 -16.08 4.67
CA SER A 40 7.52 -15.51 3.61
C SER A 40 6.59 -14.41 4.15
N PHE A 41 6.60 -13.27 3.45
CA PHE A 41 5.73 -12.12 3.74
C PHE A 41 4.82 -11.82 2.55
N VAL A 42 3.62 -11.32 2.81
CA VAL A 42 2.74 -10.70 1.81
C VAL A 42 2.51 -9.24 2.15
N LEU A 43 2.61 -8.37 1.14
CA LEU A 43 2.48 -6.93 1.28
C LEU A 43 1.52 -6.37 0.23
N PRO A 44 0.26 -6.01 0.56
CA PRO A 44 -0.58 -5.20 -0.30
C PRO A 44 0.02 -3.81 -0.47
N ALA A 45 0.52 -3.51 -1.68
CA ALA A 45 1.22 -2.27 -1.99
C ALA A 45 1.40 -2.10 -3.51
N PHE A 46 1.88 -0.93 -3.94
CA PHE A 46 2.18 -0.59 -5.35
C PHE A 46 0.96 -0.71 -6.26
N PRO A 47 -0.14 0.01 -5.93
CA PRO A 47 -1.39 -0.04 -6.72
C PRO A 47 -1.30 0.67 -8.07
N GLY A 48 -0.36 1.58 -8.23
CA GLY A 48 -0.22 2.55 -9.30
C GLY A 48 -0.07 3.96 -8.76
N LYS A 49 0.39 4.90 -9.56
CA LYS A 49 0.55 6.32 -9.15
C LYS A 49 -0.80 6.98 -8.89
N SER A 50 -0.85 7.87 -7.91
CA SER A 50 -2.03 8.70 -7.62
C SER A 50 -2.54 9.39 -8.89
N PRO A 51 -3.86 9.46 -9.12
CA PRO A 51 -4.42 10.20 -10.24
C PRO A 51 -4.25 11.72 -10.10
N ASN A 52 -3.77 12.20 -8.95
CA ASN A 52 -3.51 13.60 -8.70
C ASN A 52 -2.13 14.01 -9.22
N PRO A 53 -2.04 14.78 -10.33
CA PRO A 53 -0.76 15.19 -10.91
C PRO A 53 0.06 16.12 -10.01
N SER A 54 -0.55 16.71 -8.96
CA SER A 54 0.18 17.53 -7.99
C SER A 54 0.90 16.71 -6.91
N LYS A 55 0.72 15.39 -6.90
CA LYS A 55 1.35 14.49 -5.92
C LYS A 55 2.50 13.67 -6.50
N VAL A 56 2.47 13.39 -7.80
CA VAL A 56 3.35 12.45 -8.49
C VAL A 56 3.94 13.07 -9.75
N LEU A 57 4.95 12.43 -10.34
CA LEU A 57 5.63 12.93 -11.54
C LEU A 57 5.01 12.38 -12.84
N GLY A 58 4.27 11.29 -12.76
CA GLY A 58 3.64 10.63 -13.90
C GLY A 58 2.81 9.43 -13.47
N THR A 59 2.41 8.58 -14.42
CA THR A 59 1.63 7.36 -14.17
C THR A 59 2.50 6.11 -14.02
N LEU A 60 3.76 6.17 -14.41
CA LEU A 60 4.71 5.07 -14.32
C LEU A 60 5.56 5.16 -13.04
N PRO A 61 6.13 4.04 -12.59
CA PRO A 61 7.14 4.02 -11.54
C PRO A 61 8.32 4.95 -11.86
N ASP A 62 8.80 5.64 -10.84
CA ASP A 62 9.96 6.54 -10.89
C ASP A 62 10.98 6.19 -9.79
N MET A 63 11.91 7.08 -9.47
CA MET A 63 12.91 6.87 -8.41
C MET A 63 12.25 6.53 -7.06
N ALA A 64 11.04 7.00 -6.77
CA ALA A 64 10.38 6.73 -5.50
C ALA A 64 10.04 5.24 -5.34
N GLU A 65 9.54 4.58 -6.41
CA GLU A 65 9.30 3.13 -6.39
C GLU A 65 10.62 2.36 -6.37
N ARG A 66 11.61 2.73 -7.17
CA ARG A 66 12.92 2.06 -7.16
C ARG A 66 13.54 2.08 -5.76
N TYR A 67 13.55 3.24 -5.10
CA TYR A 67 14.05 3.38 -3.74
C TYR A 67 13.30 2.48 -2.75
N SER A 68 11.98 2.44 -2.84
CA SER A 68 11.14 1.64 -1.95
C SER A 68 11.32 0.12 -2.17
N LEU A 69 11.47 -0.32 -3.42
CA LEU A 69 11.73 -1.73 -3.75
C LEU A 69 13.11 -2.17 -3.24
N VAL A 70 14.15 -1.35 -3.45
CA VAL A 70 15.49 -1.60 -2.90
C VAL A 70 15.42 -1.68 -1.36
N PHE A 71 14.73 -0.76 -0.71
CA PHE A 71 14.54 -0.78 0.75
C PHE A 71 13.89 -2.08 1.25
N LEU A 72 12.85 -2.58 0.57
CA LEU A 72 12.20 -3.84 0.92
C LEU A 72 13.13 -5.06 0.71
N ASN A 73 13.88 -5.08 -0.38
CA ASN A 73 14.85 -6.13 -0.66
C ASN A 73 15.98 -6.16 0.38
N ASP A 74 16.51 -4.99 0.75
CA ASP A 74 17.56 -4.88 1.78
C ASP A 74 17.06 -5.28 3.17
N LEU A 75 15.78 -5.11 3.43
CA LEU A 75 15.13 -5.66 4.60
C LEU A 75 15.27 -7.19 4.64
N CYS A 76 14.93 -7.87 3.54
CA CYS A 76 15.06 -9.31 3.43
C CYS A 76 16.52 -9.76 3.56
N LYS A 77 17.46 -9.08 2.90
CA LYS A 77 18.91 -9.31 3.05
C LYS A 77 19.40 -9.10 4.49
N SER A 78 18.78 -8.20 5.23
CA SER A 78 19.10 -7.99 6.66
C SER A 78 18.65 -9.16 7.53
N ILE A 79 17.56 -9.85 7.16
CA ILE A 79 17.13 -11.09 7.82
C ILE A 79 18.08 -12.22 7.49
N GLU A 80 18.55 -12.33 6.25
CA GLU A 80 19.50 -13.36 5.82
C GLU A 80 20.80 -13.37 6.64
N LYS A 81 21.25 -12.20 7.11
CA LYS A 81 22.44 -12.10 7.99
C LYS A 81 22.31 -12.83 9.32
N ILE A 82 21.09 -13.06 9.80
CA ILE A 82 20.80 -13.74 11.08
C ILE A 82 20.09 -15.07 10.89
N TYR A 83 19.52 -15.31 9.73
CA TYR A 83 18.84 -16.54 9.33
C TYR A 83 19.17 -16.84 7.86
N PRO A 84 20.12 -17.75 7.56
CA PRO A 84 20.64 -17.96 6.19
C PRO A 84 19.60 -18.24 5.10
N PRO A 85 18.48 -18.95 5.35
CA PRO A 85 17.42 -19.05 4.34
C PRO A 85 16.76 -17.71 4.02
N GLY A 86 16.96 -16.67 4.85
CA GLY A 86 16.51 -15.32 4.59
C GLY A 86 15.01 -15.11 4.68
N ALA A 87 14.53 -14.15 3.89
CA ALA A 87 13.12 -13.79 3.79
C ALA A 87 12.76 -13.41 2.36
N HIS A 88 11.47 -13.52 2.05
CA HIS A 88 10.91 -13.14 0.76
C HIS A 88 9.62 -12.32 0.96
N ILE A 89 9.44 -11.25 0.19
CA ILE A 89 8.23 -10.44 0.19
C ILE A 89 7.51 -10.61 -1.14
N LEU A 90 6.28 -11.11 -1.09
CA LEU A 90 5.33 -11.11 -2.19
C LEU A 90 4.53 -9.81 -2.16
N ILE A 91 4.76 -8.94 -3.12
CA ILE A 91 4.03 -7.67 -3.28
C ILE A 91 2.70 -7.98 -3.96
N CYS A 92 1.60 -7.85 -3.22
CA CYS A 92 0.26 -8.10 -3.71
C CYS A 92 -0.34 -6.80 -4.26
N SER A 93 -0.06 -6.48 -5.53
CA SER A 93 -0.53 -5.25 -6.16
C SER A 93 -2.05 -5.20 -6.25
N ASP A 94 -2.63 -4.13 -5.68
CA ASP A 94 -4.08 -3.94 -5.57
C ASP A 94 -4.65 -2.89 -6.55
N GLY A 95 -3.84 -2.44 -7.52
CA GLY A 95 -4.27 -1.48 -8.53
C GLY A 95 -5.47 -1.96 -9.35
N ARG A 96 -5.46 -3.22 -9.81
CA ARG A 96 -6.58 -3.82 -10.55
C ARG A 96 -7.84 -3.96 -9.72
N VAL A 97 -7.72 -3.94 -8.40
CA VAL A 97 -8.86 -4.11 -7.49
C VAL A 97 -9.78 -2.91 -7.49
N PHE A 98 -9.23 -1.69 -7.57
CA PHE A 98 -10.03 -0.47 -7.36
C PHE A 98 -9.63 0.75 -8.21
N SER A 99 -8.84 0.59 -9.27
CA SER A 99 -8.41 1.70 -10.14
C SER A 99 -9.57 2.55 -10.67
N ASP A 100 -10.64 1.93 -11.15
CA ASP A 100 -11.86 2.59 -11.63
C ASP A 100 -12.51 3.48 -10.56
N ILE A 101 -12.57 3.00 -9.30
CA ILE A 101 -13.19 3.76 -8.21
C ILE A 101 -12.32 4.94 -7.77
N ILE A 102 -10.99 4.81 -7.84
CA ILE A 102 -10.08 5.88 -7.42
C ILE A 102 -9.69 6.83 -8.55
N GLY A 103 -10.15 6.56 -9.79
CA GLY A 103 -9.96 7.45 -10.93
C GLY A 103 -8.66 7.21 -11.71
N MET A 104 -8.10 6.01 -11.64
CA MET A 104 -6.95 5.57 -12.43
C MET A 104 -7.43 4.75 -13.64
N LYS A 105 -6.72 4.84 -14.76
CA LYS A 105 -7.02 4.05 -15.95
C LYS A 105 -6.42 2.64 -15.83
N ASP A 106 -7.15 1.63 -16.24
CA ASP A 106 -6.69 0.23 -16.21
C ASP A 106 -5.42 0.01 -17.06
N ALA A 107 -5.29 0.74 -18.18
CA ALA A 107 -4.08 0.73 -19.00
C ALA A 107 -2.86 1.26 -18.25
N ASP A 108 -3.02 2.34 -17.46
CA ASP A 108 -1.93 2.91 -16.64
C ASP A 108 -1.51 1.92 -15.54
N ILE A 109 -2.46 1.21 -14.94
CA ILE A 109 -2.17 0.15 -13.96
C ILE A 109 -1.37 -0.99 -14.59
N THR A 110 -1.77 -1.43 -15.79
CA THR A 110 -1.04 -2.48 -16.51
C THR A 110 0.38 -2.06 -16.84
N ALA A 111 0.57 -0.82 -17.31
CA ALA A 111 1.89 -0.29 -17.60
C ALA A 111 2.74 -0.13 -16.33
N TYR A 112 2.15 0.36 -15.24
CA TYR A 112 2.80 0.50 -13.95
C TYR A 112 3.30 -0.84 -13.40
N GLN A 113 2.47 -1.88 -13.44
CA GLN A 113 2.84 -3.20 -12.91
C GLN A 113 3.95 -3.85 -13.73
N ARG A 114 3.89 -3.74 -15.07
CA ARG A 114 4.98 -4.21 -15.95
C ARG A 114 6.30 -3.53 -15.63
N GLU A 115 6.28 -2.21 -15.35
CA GLU A 115 7.50 -1.49 -14.98
C GLU A 115 7.99 -1.87 -13.58
N ILE A 116 7.11 -2.15 -12.60
CA ILE A 116 7.52 -2.71 -11.29
C ILE A 116 8.27 -4.03 -11.48
N ASP A 117 7.75 -4.95 -12.28
CA ASP A 117 8.39 -6.24 -12.56
C ASP A 117 9.74 -6.05 -13.29
N ALA A 118 9.79 -5.12 -14.24
CA ALA A 118 11.03 -4.76 -14.94
C ALA A 118 12.07 -4.16 -13.98
N ILE A 119 11.68 -3.31 -13.03
CA ILE A 119 12.57 -2.76 -12.01
C ILE A 119 13.12 -3.85 -11.10
N ILE A 120 12.28 -4.76 -10.62
CA ILE A 120 12.69 -5.89 -9.78
C ILE A 120 13.74 -6.72 -10.50
N THR A 121 13.50 -7.03 -11.78
CA THR A 121 14.45 -7.81 -12.62
C THR A 121 15.73 -7.03 -12.88
N ARG A 122 15.66 -5.78 -13.33
CA ARG A 122 16.81 -4.96 -13.71
C ARG A 122 17.74 -4.67 -12.53
N LEU A 123 17.19 -4.52 -11.32
CA LEU A 123 17.96 -4.25 -10.10
C LEU A 123 18.31 -5.53 -9.32
N ASP A 124 18.04 -6.71 -9.86
CA ASP A 124 18.31 -8.01 -9.23
C ASP A 124 17.77 -8.10 -7.78
N LEU A 125 16.50 -7.70 -7.59
CA LEU A 125 15.85 -7.70 -6.27
C LEU A 125 15.25 -9.08 -5.98
N THR A 126 16.09 -10.08 -5.84
CA THR A 126 15.75 -11.52 -5.80
C THR A 126 14.85 -11.92 -4.63
N ASN A 127 14.77 -11.09 -3.58
CA ASN A 127 13.91 -11.35 -2.42
C ASN A 127 12.50 -10.79 -2.58
N LEU A 128 12.17 -10.24 -3.76
CA LEU A 128 10.85 -9.69 -4.06
C LEU A 128 10.21 -10.43 -5.24
N SER A 129 8.90 -10.57 -5.19
CA SER A 129 8.08 -10.96 -6.34
C SER A 129 6.74 -10.23 -6.28
N THR A 130 5.97 -10.29 -7.36
CA THR A 130 4.66 -9.64 -7.46
C THR A 130 3.54 -10.66 -7.60
N PHE A 131 2.36 -10.25 -7.17
CA PHE A 131 1.10 -10.96 -7.31
C PHE A 131 -0.03 -9.95 -7.56
N ASN A 132 -0.92 -10.27 -8.48
CA ASN A 132 -2.09 -9.45 -8.79
C ASN A 132 -3.25 -10.32 -9.31
N LEU A 133 -4.41 -9.72 -9.60
CA LEU A 133 -5.60 -10.43 -10.05
C LEU A 133 -5.42 -11.19 -11.36
N ASP A 134 -4.55 -10.73 -12.29
CA ASP A 134 -4.31 -11.39 -13.57
C ASP A 134 -3.78 -12.82 -13.42
N GLN A 135 -3.08 -13.10 -12.31
CA GLN A 135 -2.53 -14.44 -12.05
C GLN A 135 -3.59 -15.45 -11.59
N LEU A 136 -4.74 -14.96 -11.16
CA LEU A 136 -5.88 -15.81 -10.78
C LEU A 136 -6.93 -15.89 -11.88
N TYR A 137 -7.20 -14.78 -12.55
CA TYR A 137 -8.29 -14.60 -13.49
C TYR A 137 -7.72 -14.33 -14.89
N THR A 138 -6.87 -15.24 -15.37
CA THR A 138 -6.19 -15.11 -16.66
C THR A 138 -7.15 -14.94 -17.83
N GLY A 139 -6.88 -13.98 -18.70
CA GLY A 139 -7.65 -13.74 -19.92
C GLY A 139 -8.98 -13.01 -19.73
N GLN A 140 -9.29 -12.58 -18.51
CA GLN A 140 -10.48 -11.79 -18.23
C GLN A 140 -10.19 -10.29 -18.33
N ASP A 141 -11.24 -9.49 -18.53
CA ASP A 141 -11.15 -8.05 -18.37
C ASP A 141 -11.19 -7.64 -16.87
N PHE A 142 -10.83 -6.40 -16.60
CA PHE A 142 -10.75 -5.90 -15.22
C PHE A 142 -12.09 -5.92 -14.48
N ASP A 143 -13.21 -5.68 -15.17
CA ASP A 143 -14.53 -5.63 -14.52
C ASP A 143 -14.98 -7.03 -14.13
N CYS A 144 -14.75 -8.03 -14.97
CA CYS A 144 -14.97 -9.44 -14.63
C CYS A 144 -14.12 -9.86 -13.42
N MET A 145 -12.83 -9.55 -13.40
CA MET A 145 -11.94 -9.85 -12.26
C MET A 145 -12.44 -9.24 -10.95
N ARG A 146 -12.88 -7.98 -11.01
CA ARG A 146 -13.42 -7.25 -9.85
C ARG A 146 -14.72 -7.87 -9.35
N GLN A 147 -15.58 -8.29 -10.27
CA GLN A 147 -16.85 -8.93 -9.93
C GLN A 147 -16.60 -10.29 -9.26
N GLU A 148 -15.76 -11.15 -9.84
CA GLU A 148 -15.41 -12.45 -9.24
C GLU A 148 -14.75 -12.30 -7.86
N LEU A 149 -13.85 -11.32 -7.70
CA LEU A 149 -13.29 -11.00 -6.38
C LEU A 149 -14.37 -10.69 -5.36
N LEU A 150 -15.38 -9.90 -5.75
CA LEU A 150 -16.47 -9.51 -4.85
C LEU A 150 -17.44 -10.67 -4.57
N ASP A 151 -17.75 -11.49 -5.56
CA ASP A 151 -18.66 -12.61 -5.42
C ASP A 151 -18.12 -13.68 -4.46
N VAL A 152 -16.79 -13.90 -4.49
CA VAL A 152 -16.15 -14.92 -3.64
C VAL A 152 -15.73 -14.38 -2.28
N PHE A 153 -15.16 -13.17 -2.24
CA PHE A 153 -14.49 -12.65 -1.04
C PHE A 153 -15.12 -11.36 -0.47
N GLY A 154 -16.07 -10.78 -1.20
CA GLY A 154 -16.72 -9.55 -0.81
C GLY A 154 -17.78 -9.72 0.27
N GLN A 155 -18.11 -8.63 0.93
CA GLN A 155 -19.28 -8.53 1.80
C GLN A 155 -20.29 -7.55 1.21
N PRO A 156 -21.60 -7.73 1.48
CA PRO A 156 -22.61 -6.79 1.00
C PRO A 156 -22.33 -5.37 1.47
N ILE A 157 -22.44 -4.41 0.58
CA ILE A 157 -22.20 -2.98 0.87
C ILE A 157 -23.16 -2.46 1.97
N ALA A 158 -24.37 -3.03 2.06
CA ALA A 158 -25.35 -2.67 3.09
C ALA A 158 -24.83 -2.97 4.51
N LEU A 159 -24.16 -4.10 4.70
CA LEU A 159 -23.55 -4.45 5.99
C LEU A 159 -22.40 -3.50 6.35
N LEU A 160 -21.60 -3.10 5.36
CA LEU A 160 -20.52 -2.13 5.59
C LEU A 160 -21.07 -0.76 5.98
N LYS A 161 -22.12 -0.28 5.28
CA LYS A 161 -22.80 0.98 5.61
C LYS A 161 -23.32 0.96 7.05
N GLU A 162 -23.92 -0.15 7.46
CA GLU A 162 -24.45 -0.33 8.81
C GLU A 162 -23.35 -0.32 9.87
N LYS A 163 -22.23 -1.03 9.65
CA LYS A 163 -21.04 -0.98 10.54
C LYS A 163 -20.50 0.45 10.67
N VAL A 164 -20.36 1.16 9.56
CA VAL A 164 -19.87 2.55 9.56
C VAL A 164 -20.81 3.46 10.35
N ARG A 165 -22.14 3.31 10.17
CA ARG A 165 -23.15 4.07 10.92
C ARG A 165 -23.08 3.81 12.43
N ARG A 166 -23.02 2.52 12.83
CA ARG A 166 -22.89 2.14 14.25
C ARG A 166 -21.57 2.64 14.84
N GLY A 167 -20.48 2.59 14.06
CA GLY A 167 -19.15 3.00 14.51
C GLY A 167 -18.99 4.48 14.83
N ALA A 168 -19.98 5.32 14.49
CA ALA A 168 -20.05 6.72 14.90
C ALA A 168 -20.50 6.89 16.37
N ASN A 169 -21.06 5.87 16.99
CA ASN A 169 -21.52 5.88 18.37
C ASN A 169 -20.36 5.65 19.35
N GLU A 170 -20.37 6.33 20.50
CA GLU A 170 -19.35 6.17 21.55
C GLU A 170 -19.31 4.76 22.17
N TYR A 171 -20.44 4.06 22.17
CA TYR A 171 -20.57 2.67 22.68
C TYR A 171 -20.37 1.61 21.58
N ALA A 172 -19.97 2.02 20.38
CA ALA A 172 -19.76 1.10 19.26
C ALA A 172 -18.76 -0.02 19.59
N SER A 173 -18.91 -1.17 18.97
CA SER A 173 -17.91 -2.25 19.01
C SER A 173 -16.57 -1.78 18.44
N ARG A 174 -15.48 -2.47 18.76
CA ARG A 174 -14.17 -2.20 18.17
C ARG A 174 -14.25 -2.27 16.63
N GLU A 175 -14.91 -3.31 16.11
CA GLU A 175 -15.05 -3.55 14.67
C GLU A 175 -15.81 -2.42 13.97
N ASP A 176 -16.94 -1.98 14.53
CA ASP A 176 -17.72 -0.88 13.96
C ASP A 176 -16.93 0.45 13.98
N ARG A 177 -16.21 0.73 15.08
CA ARG A 177 -15.32 1.91 15.14
C ARG A 177 -14.19 1.86 14.10
N GLU A 178 -13.62 0.70 13.86
CA GLU A 178 -12.60 0.53 12.82
C GLU A 178 -13.18 0.74 11.43
N ALA A 179 -14.38 0.23 11.14
CA ALA A 179 -15.09 0.49 9.88
C ALA A 179 -15.36 2.00 9.67
N ASN A 180 -15.80 2.72 10.70
CA ASN A 180 -16.04 4.16 10.64
C ASN A 180 -14.73 4.96 10.42
N ARG A 181 -13.64 4.58 11.10
CA ARG A 181 -12.32 5.21 10.91
C ARG A 181 -11.79 4.98 9.49
N MET A 182 -11.92 3.75 8.99
CA MET A 182 -11.51 3.39 7.63
C MET A 182 -12.31 4.20 6.60
N TYR A 183 -13.64 4.29 6.76
CA TYR A 183 -14.49 5.10 5.91
C TYR A 183 -14.08 6.58 5.91
N SER A 184 -13.82 7.16 7.08
CA SER A 184 -13.37 8.55 7.19
C SER A 184 -12.00 8.76 6.54
N GLY A 185 -11.07 7.82 6.73
CA GLY A 185 -9.73 7.87 6.13
C GLY A 185 -9.77 7.76 4.60
N ILE A 186 -10.52 6.79 4.06
CA ILE A 186 -10.67 6.61 2.61
C ILE A 186 -11.43 7.78 1.97
N THR A 187 -12.48 8.28 2.61
CA THR A 187 -13.19 9.48 2.11
C THR A 187 -12.24 10.68 2.01
N LYS A 188 -11.42 10.92 3.04
CA LYS A 188 -10.42 11.99 3.02
C LYS A 188 -9.38 11.77 1.92
N PHE A 189 -8.88 10.56 1.77
CA PHE A 189 -7.92 10.19 0.73
C PHE A 189 -8.47 10.48 -0.67
N LEU A 190 -9.67 9.98 -0.99
CA LEU A 190 -10.32 10.18 -2.28
C LEU A 190 -10.61 11.68 -2.56
N PHE A 191 -10.98 12.42 -1.52
CA PHE A 191 -11.18 13.85 -1.61
C PHE A 191 -9.87 14.59 -1.93
N GLU A 192 -8.79 14.29 -1.21
CA GLU A 192 -7.48 14.92 -1.42
C GLU A 192 -6.85 14.55 -2.78
N ASP A 193 -7.10 13.32 -3.26
CA ASP A 193 -6.61 12.89 -4.57
C ASP A 193 -7.36 13.53 -5.74
N ALA A 194 -8.62 13.93 -5.54
CA ALA A 194 -9.39 14.63 -6.55
C ALA A 194 -9.19 16.15 -6.55
N LEU A 195 -8.45 16.71 -5.60
CA LEU A 195 -8.16 18.15 -5.52
C LEU A 195 -6.82 18.49 -6.17
N PHE A 196 -6.86 19.03 -7.39
CA PHE A 196 -5.69 19.50 -8.12
C PHE A 196 -6.03 20.69 -9.02
N PRO A 197 -5.06 21.51 -9.44
CA PRO A 197 -5.30 22.60 -10.38
C PRO A 197 -5.89 22.09 -11.71
N GLY A 198 -6.93 22.74 -12.19
CA GLY A 198 -7.66 22.33 -13.40
C GLY A 198 -8.80 21.34 -13.17
N GLN A 199 -9.08 20.93 -11.91
CA GLN A 199 -10.27 20.16 -11.59
C GLN A 199 -11.54 20.96 -11.87
N LEU A 200 -12.46 20.39 -12.67
CA LEU A 200 -13.69 21.06 -13.09
C LEU A 200 -14.83 20.95 -12.05
N LYS A 201 -14.82 19.90 -11.23
CA LYS A 201 -15.84 19.71 -10.18
C LYS A 201 -15.60 20.65 -9.01
N SER A 202 -16.67 21.17 -8.43
CA SER A 202 -16.60 21.94 -7.19
C SER A 202 -16.13 21.06 -6.02
N ARG A 203 -15.57 21.70 -5.00
CA ARG A 203 -15.14 21.04 -3.77
C ARG A 203 -16.24 20.20 -3.11
N ASN A 204 -17.49 20.71 -3.14
CA ASN A 204 -18.64 20.01 -2.57
C ASN A 204 -19.03 18.76 -3.37
N GLU A 205 -18.99 18.83 -4.70
CA GLU A 205 -19.23 17.67 -5.57
C GLU A 205 -18.17 16.60 -5.36
N ILE A 206 -16.87 16.97 -5.30
CA ILE A 206 -15.78 16.06 -5.00
C ILE A 206 -15.99 15.39 -3.65
N GLN A 207 -16.41 16.13 -2.62
CA GLN A 207 -16.64 15.57 -1.29
C GLN A 207 -17.82 14.58 -1.27
N LYS A 208 -18.91 14.88 -1.97
CA LYS A 208 -20.07 13.99 -2.09
C LYS A 208 -19.67 12.70 -2.83
N ASP A 209 -18.96 12.84 -3.94
CA ASP A 209 -18.47 11.73 -4.74
C ASP A 209 -17.50 10.84 -3.94
N ALA A 210 -16.54 11.42 -3.22
CA ALA A 210 -15.62 10.70 -2.35
C ALA A 210 -16.33 9.85 -1.28
N LYS A 211 -17.40 10.40 -0.66
CA LYS A 211 -18.20 9.67 0.34
C LYS A 211 -18.91 8.45 -0.25
N VAL A 212 -19.37 8.54 -1.49
CA VAL A 212 -20.04 7.41 -2.17
C VAL A 212 -19.01 6.34 -2.55
N ARG A 213 -17.91 6.74 -3.19
CA ARG A 213 -16.86 5.83 -3.66
C ARG A 213 -16.12 5.12 -2.52
N ALA A 214 -16.00 5.76 -1.35
CA ALA A 214 -15.30 5.20 -0.19
C ALA A 214 -15.83 3.81 0.22
N TYR A 215 -17.14 3.58 0.13
CA TYR A 215 -17.72 2.26 0.44
C TYR A 215 -17.24 1.17 -0.54
N GLY A 216 -17.20 1.47 -1.83
CA GLY A 216 -16.69 0.54 -2.84
C GLY A 216 -15.21 0.23 -2.66
N VAL A 217 -14.38 1.24 -2.38
CA VAL A 217 -12.96 1.05 -2.08
C VAL A 217 -12.78 0.13 -0.88
N ILE A 218 -13.51 0.35 0.23
CA ILE A 218 -13.41 -0.48 1.43
C ILE A 218 -13.88 -1.90 1.15
N GLN A 219 -14.98 -2.07 0.45
CA GLN A 219 -15.53 -3.39 0.10
C GLN A 219 -14.50 -4.21 -0.67
N ARG A 220 -13.93 -3.64 -1.73
CA ARG A 220 -12.92 -4.30 -2.56
C ARG A 220 -11.60 -4.52 -1.82
N SER A 221 -11.17 -3.56 -1.01
CA SER A 221 -9.96 -3.70 -0.17
C SER A 221 -10.12 -4.84 0.85
N ASN A 222 -11.30 -5.01 1.43
CA ASN A 222 -11.59 -6.12 2.32
C ASN A 222 -11.61 -7.46 1.56
N ALA A 223 -12.25 -7.51 0.38
CA ALA A 223 -12.27 -8.69 -0.48
C ALA A 223 -10.85 -9.12 -0.87
N TRP A 224 -10.02 -8.18 -1.32
CA TRP A 224 -8.60 -8.42 -1.61
C TRP A 224 -7.82 -8.93 -0.38
N SER A 225 -8.06 -8.33 0.78
CA SER A 225 -7.45 -8.77 2.04
C SER A 225 -7.85 -10.19 2.42
N ASN A 226 -9.11 -10.59 2.16
CA ASN A 226 -9.61 -11.95 2.40
C ASN A 226 -9.02 -12.95 1.41
N LEU A 227 -8.96 -12.60 0.12
CA LEU A 227 -8.31 -13.39 -0.91
C LEU A 227 -6.85 -13.69 -0.55
N ILE A 228 -6.06 -12.64 -0.23
CA ILE A 228 -4.65 -12.80 0.16
C ILE A 228 -4.52 -13.70 1.40
N ALA A 229 -5.41 -13.56 2.38
CA ALA A 229 -5.38 -14.39 3.58
C ALA A 229 -5.65 -15.87 3.29
N GLY A 230 -6.54 -16.16 2.35
CA GLY A 230 -6.85 -17.51 1.91
C GLY A 230 -5.79 -18.13 1.01
N GLN A 231 -5.23 -17.32 0.10
CA GLN A 231 -4.24 -17.77 -0.89
C GLN A 231 -2.85 -18.00 -0.27
N PHE A 232 -2.50 -17.20 0.76
CA PHE A 232 -1.18 -17.22 1.40
C PHE A 232 -1.31 -17.39 2.93
N PRO A 233 -1.91 -18.48 3.43
CA PRO A 233 -2.20 -18.67 4.85
C PRO A 233 -0.93 -18.70 5.72
N GLU A 234 0.17 -19.22 5.18
CA GLU A 234 1.44 -19.37 5.89
C GLU A 234 2.31 -18.09 5.88
N HIS A 235 1.95 -17.09 5.06
CA HIS A 235 2.73 -15.86 4.98
C HIS A 235 2.41 -14.91 6.14
N VAL A 236 3.44 -14.22 6.63
CA VAL A 236 3.27 -13.10 7.56
C VAL A 236 2.71 -11.90 6.80
N ARG A 237 1.60 -11.37 7.25
CA ARG A 237 0.93 -10.25 6.57
C ARG A 237 1.54 -8.92 6.99
N LEU A 238 2.04 -8.17 6.02
CA LEU A 238 2.51 -6.81 6.19
C LEU A 238 1.42 -5.78 5.84
N SER A 239 1.59 -4.57 6.31
CA SER A 239 0.71 -3.44 5.99
C SER A 239 1.50 -2.14 5.98
N ILE A 240 1.28 -1.31 4.96
CA ILE A 240 1.80 0.07 4.91
C ILE A 240 1.10 1.00 5.90
N HIS A 241 -0.07 0.60 6.40
CA HIS A 241 -0.81 1.34 7.41
C HIS A 241 -0.34 1.00 8.82
N PRO A 242 -0.41 1.98 9.76
CA PRO A 242 -0.11 1.73 11.16
C PRO A 242 -0.97 0.60 11.73
N GLN A 243 -0.35 -0.27 12.53
CA GLN A 243 -1.01 -1.39 13.19
C GLN A 243 -0.90 -1.24 14.71
N THR A 244 -1.84 -1.80 15.45
CA THR A 244 -1.84 -1.84 16.91
C THR A 244 -1.28 -3.16 17.45
N CYS A 245 -1.01 -3.23 18.77
CA CYS A 245 -0.62 -4.49 19.41
C CYS A 245 -1.68 -5.56 19.21
N GLY A 246 -1.26 -6.77 18.84
CA GLY A 246 -2.13 -7.92 18.65
C GLY A 246 -2.85 -7.95 17.30
N ASP A 247 -2.58 -6.99 16.40
CA ASP A 247 -3.12 -7.03 15.05
C ASP A 247 -2.51 -8.18 14.23
N LEU A 248 -3.30 -8.72 13.32
CA LEU A 248 -2.90 -9.82 12.42
C LEU A 248 -1.98 -9.38 11.26
N LYS A 249 -1.56 -8.11 11.27
CA LYS A 249 -0.64 -7.54 10.28
C LYS A 249 0.48 -6.80 10.98
N LEU A 250 1.68 -6.85 10.42
CA LEU A 250 2.81 -6.04 10.86
C LEU A 250 2.87 -4.75 10.04
N GLY A 251 2.89 -3.61 10.73
CA GLY A 251 3.09 -2.31 10.08
C GLY A 251 4.52 -2.17 9.56
N ILE A 252 4.68 -1.76 8.30
CA ILE A 252 5.97 -1.53 7.66
C ILE A 252 6.01 -0.15 6.99
N ARG A 253 7.18 0.45 6.90
CA ARG A 253 7.47 1.60 6.03
C ARG A 253 8.08 1.11 4.72
N LEU A 254 7.94 1.92 3.69
CA LEU A 254 8.56 1.70 2.38
C LEU A 254 9.84 2.54 2.19
N SER A 255 10.30 3.18 3.25
CA SER A 255 11.54 3.95 3.30
C SER A 255 12.05 4.04 4.74
N ALA A 256 13.32 4.39 4.93
CA ALA A 256 13.95 4.47 6.25
C ALA A 256 13.30 5.54 7.14
N GLU A 257 12.99 6.71 6.60
CA GLU A 257 12.64 7.91 7.38
C GLU A 257 11.22 8.42 7.12
N SER A 258 10.68 8.20 5.93
CA SER A 258 9.37 8.72 5.53
C SER A 258 8.24 7.71 5.73
N ARG A 259 7.03 8.23 5.88
CA ARG A 259 5.77 7.47 5.83
C ARG A 259 5.03 7.65 4.50
N ILE A 260 5.59 8.47 3.63
CA ILE A 260 5.02 8.71 2.31
C ILE A 260 5.24 7.45 1.47
N THR A 261 4.17 7.02 0.80
CA THR A 261 4.25 5.91 -0.14
C THR A 261 4.71 6.42 -1.50
N PRO A 262 5.48 5.64 -2.27
CA PRO A 262 6.04 6.10 -3.54
C PRO A 262 4.98 6.54 -4.56
N TRP A 263 3.80 5.98 -4.51
CA TRP A 263 2.68 6.36 -5.39
C TRP A 263 1.88 7.59 -4.94
N HIS A 264 2.25 8.22 -3.82
CA HIS A 264 1.66 9.48 -3.32
C HIS A 264 2.71 10.56 -3.03
N GLY A 265 3.92 10.37 -3.51
CA GLY A 265 5.01 11.29 -3.31
C GLY A 265 6.06 11.18 -4.41
N VAL A 266 7.17 11.84 -4.17
CA VAL A 266 8.32 11.87 -5.07
C VAL A 266 9.60 11.58 -4.29
N ALA A 267 10.62 11.09 -4.97
CA ALA A 267 11.94 10.97 -4.41
C ALA A 267 12.64 12.35 -4.42
N LEU A 268 13.33 12.68 -3.34
CA LEU A 268 14.20 13.83 -3.19
C LEU A 268 15.59 13.37 -2.82
N ASP A 269 16.57 13.69 -3.67
CA ASP A 269 17.99 13.49 -3.43
C ASP A 269 18.57 14.73 -2.74
N ILE A 270 19.13 14.54 -1.56
CA ILE A 270 19.84 15.57 -0.79
C ILE A 270 21.28 15.11 -0.60
N GLY A 271 22.16 15.57 -1.50
CA GLY A 271 23.58 15.22 -1.42
C GLY A 271 23.87 13.71 -1.53
N GLY A 272 23.12 12.98 -2.32
CA GLY A 272 23.23 11.53 -2.52
C GLY A 272 22.37 10.68 -1.59
N ALA A 273 21.65 11.28 -0.64
CA ALA A 273 20.70 10.59 0.23
C ALA A 273 19.28 10.76 -0.30
N ILE A 274 18.65 9.63 -0.68
CA ILE A 274 17.27 9.62 -1.18
C ILE A 274 16.27 9.54 -0.02
N THR A 275 15.26 10.40 -0.05
CA THR A 275 14.09 10.35 0.83
C THR A 275 12.81 10.53 0.04
N LEU A 276 11.67 10.06 0.60
CA LEU A 276 10.35 10.28 0.02
C LEU A 276 9.69 11.50 0.67
N VAL A 277 9.24 12.42 -0.17
CA VAL A 277 8.58 13.67 0.26
C VAL A 277 7.31 13.89 -0.56
N LYS A 278 6.45 14.79 -0.11
CA LYS A 278 5.36 15.27 -0.95
C LYS A 278 5.94 16.17 -2.05
N ARG A 279 5.39 16.09 -3.25
CA ARG A 279 5.88 16.86 -4.40
C ARG A 279 6.02 18.36 -4.10
N HIS A 280 4.99 18.96 -3.50
CA HIS A 280 5.03 20.40 -3.15
C HIS A 280 6.10 20.75 -2.11
N GLU A 281 6.59 19.78 -1.31
CA GLU A 281 7.70 20.01 -0.36
C GLU A 281 9.02 20.11 -1.12
N ALA A 282 9.26 19.24 -2.11
CA ALA A 282 10.43 19.35 -2.98
C ALA A 282 10.41 20.66 -3.80
N GLU A 283 9.26 21.03 -4.36
CA GLU A 283 9.07 22.27 -5.11
C GLU A 283 9.31 23.53 -4.24
N LYS A 284 8.87 23.54 -2.98
CA LYS A 284 9.14 24.63 -2.03
C LYS A 284 10.62 24.81 -1.70
N LEU A 285 11.39 23.74 -1.74
CA LEU A 285 12.84 23.77 -1.56
C LEU A 285 13.58 24.22 -2.83
N ALA A 286 12.86 24.57 -3.90
CA ALA A 286 13.41 24.88 -5.22
C ALA A 286 14.34 23.77 -5.77
N ALA A 287 14.06 22.50 -5.39
CA ALA A 287 14.80 21.35 -5.88
C ALA A 287 14.62 21.19 -7.40
N GLN A 288 15.70 20.87 -8.10
CA GLN A 288 15.70 20.66 -9.54
C GLN A 288 15.04 19.33 -9.89
N LEU A 289 14.10 19.32 -10.83
CA LEU A 289 13.52 18.11 -11.39
C LEU A 289 14.53 17.45 -12.34
N ILE A 290 14.82 16.19 -12.08
CA ILE A 290 15.73 15.35 -12.88
C ILE A 290 14.88 14.35 -13.67
N ASN A 291 15.21 14.21 -14.96
CA ASN A 291 14.61 13.22 -15.84
C ASN A 291 15.47 11.96 -15.92
N ASP A 292 14.82 10.82 -16.22
CA ASP A 292 15.52 9.58 -16.56
C ASP A 292 16.17 9.63 -17.95
N GLU A 293 16.81 8.56 -18.35
CA GLU A 293 17.46 8.39 -19.65
C GLU A 293 16.51 8.53 -20.86
N ASN A 294 15.22 8.33 -20.64
CA ASN A 294 14.16 8.46 -21.65
C ASN A 294 13.50 9.85 -21.64
N GLY A 295 14.02 10.79 -20.86
CA GLY A 295 13.49 12.15 -20.73
C GLY A 295 12.23 12.25 -19.86
N ARG A 296 11.86 11.21 -19.11
CA ARG A 296 10.71 11.24 -18.19
C ARG A 296 11.11 11.82 -16.84
N PRO A 297 10.26 12.67 -16.22
CA PRO A 297 10.44 13.10 -14.84
C PRO A 297 10.65 11.92 -13.89
N ASP A 298 11.70 11.98 -13.06
CA ASP A 298 12.14 10.85 -12.25
C ASP A 298 12.29 11.14 -10.76
N TYR A 299 12.95 12.25 -10.41
CA TYR A 299 13.11 12.67 -9.01
C TYR A 299 13.49 14.14 -8.90
N TYR A 300 13.47 14.68 -7.68
CA TYR A 300 13.99 16.00 -7.36
C TYR A 300 15.36 15.92 -6.72
N LYS A 301 16.22 16.91 -6.98
CA LYS A 301 17.59 17.02 -6.44
C LYS A 301 17.85 18.41 -5.87
N LEU A 302 18.44 18.46 -4.67
CA LEU A 302 19.00 19.66 -4.02
C LEU A 302 20.50 19.72 -4.20
#